data_70929140f434617b340b69374271927f
#
_entry.id   70929140f434617b340b69374271927f
#
_cell.length_a   1.000
_cell.length_b   1.000
_cell.length_c   1.000
_cell.angle_alpha   90.00
_cell.angle_beta   90.00
_cell.angle_gamma   90.00
#
_symmetry.space_group_name_H-M   'P 1'
#
loop_
_entity.id
_entity.type
_entity.pdbx_description
1 polymer ?
#
loop_
_entity_poly.entity_id
_entity_poly.type
_entity_poly.pdbx_seq_one_letter_code
_entity_poly.pdbx_strand_id
1 'polypeptide(L)'
;MLNENVKKLLKENMWDLATCSAGVPNVVPVALKDVTDDGKLVVGDVFLDTTLRNLAATDGRIAVSVYDAKTLEGYQIRGAAEHVTDGPVVATFKTMVEQMFQGAATAKGALVITPETVIVTTPGASRMGPAPAFCTCLKSLKLFCV
;
A
#
# COMPACT_ATOMS: atom_id res chain seq x y z
N MET A 1 6.57 8.83 10.73
CA MET A 1 7.00 7.51 11.26
C MET A 1 5.75 6.76 11.67
N LEU A 2 5.64 5.47 11.30
CA LEU A 2 4.49 4.63 11.68
C LEU A 2 4.53 4.38 13.19
N ASN A 3 3.42 4.60 13.89
CA ASN A 3 3.31 4.24 15.30
C ASN A 3 3.06 2.72 15.45
N GLU A 4 3.21 2.20 16.67
CA GLU A 4 3.13 0.76 16.92
C GLU A 4 1.75 0.16 16.64
N ASN A 5 0.65 0.91 16.84
CA ASN A 5 -0.70 0.44 16.51
C ASN A 5 -0.87 0.25 14.99
N VAL A 6 -0.38 1.21 14.20
CA VAL A 6 -0.39 1.10 12.73
C VAL A 6 0.46 -0.08 12.27
N LYS A 7 1.66 -0.26 12.81
CA LYS A 7 2.52 -1.40 12.48
C LYS A 7 1.87 -2.73 12.82
N LYS A 8 1.24 -2.84 13.99
CA LYS A 8 0.52 -4.03 14.40
C LYS A 8 -0.61 -4.35 13.43
N LEU A 9 -1.47 -3.37 13.12
CA LEU A 9 -2.57 -3.55 12.19
C LEU A 9 -2.08 -4.00 10.80
N LEU A 10 -1.00 -3.37 10.31
CA LEU A 10 -0.36 -3.73 9.04
C LEU A 10 0.17 -5.17 9.03
N LYS A 11 0.74 -5.66 10.12
CA LYS A 11 1.24 -7.04 10.21
C LYS A 11 0.12 -8.07 10.23
N GLU A 12 -0.97 -7.80 10.93
CA GLU A 12 -2.05 -8.75 11.21
C GLU A 12 -3.10 -8.83 10.09
N ASN A 13 -3.26 -7.79 9.27
CA ASN A 13 -4.33 -7.71 8.28
C ASN A 13 -3.81 -7.66 6.85
N MET A 14 -4.66 -8.00 5.88
CA MET A 14 -4.38 -7.82 4.44
C MET A 14 -4.31 -6.35 4.07
N TRP A 15 -3.55 -6.05 3.03
CA TRP A 15 -3.49 -4.69 2.49
C TRP A 15 -4.13 -4.63 1.11
N ASP A 16 -4.77 -3.50 0.83
CA ASP A 16 -5.16 -3.13 -0.52
C ASP A 16 -4.17 -2.08 -1.05
N LEU A 17 -3.50 -2.40 -2.16
CA LEU A 17 -2.62 -1.47 -2.86
C LEU A 17 -3.43 -0.72 -3.90
N ALA A 18 -3.45 0.59 -3.82
CA ALA A 18 -4.12 1.47 -4.78
C ALA A 18 -3.10 2.28 -5.57
N THR A 19 -3.21 2.22 -6.89
CA THR A 19 -2.43 3.02 -7.84
C THR A 19 -3.35 3.62 -8.89
N CYS A 20 -2.91 4.65 -9.59
CA CYS A 20 -3.68 5.28 -10.67
C CYS A 20 -2.72 5.75 -11.75
N SER A 21 -3.05 5.53 -13.01
CA SER A 21 -2.33 6.10 -14.15
C SER A 21 -3.32 6.50 -15.23
N ALA A 22 -3.09 7.63 -15.89
CA ALA A 22 -3.98 8.19 -16.93
C ALA A 22 -5.46 8.29 -16.48
N GLY A 23 -5.71 8.55 -15.20
CA GLY A 23 -7.06 8.65 -14.64
C GLY A 23 -7.75 7.30 -14.38
N VAL A 24 -7.10 6.17 -14.64
CA VAL A 24 -7.65 4.83 -14.41
C VAL A 24 -7.15 4.29 -13.06
N PRO A 25 -8.05 4.10 -12.07
CA PRO A 25 -7.68 3.54 -10.79
C PRO A 25 -7.44 2.03 -10.88
N ASN A 26 -6.54 1.53 -10.03
CA ASN A 26 -6.24 0.11 -9.86
C ASN A 26 -6.11 -0.19 -8.38
N VAL A 27 -6.78 -1.25 -7.92
CA VAL A 27 -6.70 -1.72 -6.53
C VAL A 27 -6.49 -3.23 -6.53
N VAL A 28 -5.52 -3.70 -5.74
CA VAL A 28 -5.23 -5.13 -5.59
C VAL A 28 -4.99 -5.48 -4.12
N PRO A 29 -5.61 -6.55 -3.60
CA PRO A 29 -5.30 -7.07 -2.27
C PRO A 29 -3.95 -7.82 -2.29
N VAL A 30 -3.16 -7.67 -1.22
CA VAL A 30 -1.89 -8.37 -1.07
C VAL A 30 -1.76 -9.02 0.30
N ALA A 31 -1.32 -10.27 0.30
CA ALA A 31 -1.05 -11.06 1.50
C ALA A 31 0.46 -11.23 1.76
N LEU A 32 1.28 -11.25 0.69
CA LEU A 32 2.74 -11.33 0.79
C LEU A 32 3.31 -9.93 1.08
N LYS A 33 3.37 -9.57 2.34
CA LYS A 33 3.70 -8.22 2.79
C LYS A 33 4.33 -8.24 4.18
N ASP A 34 5.11 -7.23 4.50
CA ASP A 34 5.64 -7.02 5.85
C ASP A 34 5.95 -5.53 6.09
N VAL A 35 6.30 -5.20 7.32
CA VAL A 35 6.78 -3.88 7.74
C VAL A 35 8.18 -4.04 8.29
N THR A 36 9.14 -3.33 7.71
CA THR A 36 10.53 -3.35 8.16
C THR A 36 10.71 -2.57 9.48
N ASP A 37 11.81 -2.81 10.16
CA ASP A 37 12.10 -2.14 11.44
C ASP A 37 12.21 -0.62 11.30
N ASP A 38 12.73 -0.14 10.17
CA ASP A 38 12.80 1.29 9.83
C ASP A 38 11.45 1.87 9.34
N GLY A 39 10.39 1.07 9.34
CA GLY A 39 9.01 1.50 9.07
C GLY A 39 8.65 1.61 7.60
N LYS A 40 9.41 1.01 6.69
CA LYS A 40 8.99 0.83 5.31
C LYS A 40 8.01 -0.33 5.18
N LEU A 41 7.13 -0.26 4.19
CA LEU A 41 6.24 -1.35 3.85
C LEU A 41 6.85 -2.14 2.69
N VAL A 42 6.84 -3.46 2.79
CA VAL A 42 7.38 -4.32 1.73
C VAL A 42 6.31 -5.29 1.23
N VAL A 43 6.25 -5.50 -0.08
CA VAL A 43 5.27 -6.38 -0.73
C VAL A 43 5.98 -7.25 -1.76
N GLY A 44 5.76 -8.55 -1.69
CA GLY A 44 6.29 -9.48 -2.69
C GLY A 44 5.59 -9.34 -4.04
N ASP A 45 6.36 -9.15 -5.11
CA ASP A 45 5.83 -9.10 -6.48
C ASP A 45 5.77 -10.49 -7.09
N VAL A 46 4.56 -11.03 -7.20
CA VAL A 46 4.28 -12.25 -7.95
C VAL A 46 3.44 -11.93 -9.20
N PHE A 47 2.38 -11.12 -9.04
CA PHE A 47 1.37 -10.83 -10.07
C PHE A 47 1.00 -9.34 -10.16
N LEU A 48 1.91 -8.42 -9.84
CA LEU A 48 1.61 -6.98 -9.72
C LEU A 48 1.73 -6.20 -11.05
N ASP A 49 1.42 -6.80 -12.19
CA ASP A 49 1.68 -6.22 -13.52
C ASP A 49 1.09 -4.81 -13.72
N THR A 50 -0.19 -4.61 -13.43
CA THR A 50 -0.83 -3.27 -13.58
C THR A 50 -0.30 -2.30 -12.54
N THR A 51 -0.10 -2.75 -11.31
CA THR A 51 0.47 -1.94 -10.23
C THR A 51 1.86 -1.41 -10.62
N LEU A 52 2.75 -2.28 -11.12
CA LEU A 52 4.09 -1.88 -11.55
C LEU A 52 4.07 -0.88 -12.72
N ARG A 53 3.21 -1.09 -13.72
CA ARG A 53 3.06 -0.12 -14.82
C ARG A 53 2.59 1.25 -14.32
N ASN A 54 1.64 1.28 -13.40
CA ASN A 54 1.15 2.52 -12.83
C ASN A 54 2.23 3.24 -12.01
N LEU A 55 3.00 2.49 -11.21
CA LEU A 55 4.11 3.03 -10.42
C LEU A 55 5.18 3.66 -11.34
N ALA A 56 5.56 2.98 -12.41
CA ALA A 56 6.52 3.50 -13.38
C ALA A 56 6.04 4.79 -14.05
N ALA A 57 4.73 4.94 -14.26
CA ALA A 57 4.14 6.13 -14.89
C ALA A 57 3.89 7.30 -13.92
N THR A 58 4.06 7.10 -12.61
CA THR A 58 3.66 8.08 -11.58
C THR A 58 4.74 8.33 -10.51
N ASP A 59 6.00 8.11 -10.83
CA ASP A 59 7.12 8.25 -9.89
C ASP A 59 6.88 7.47 -8.58
N GLY A 60 6.35 6.24 -8.70
CA GLY A 60 6.12 5.35 -7.57
C GLY A 60 4.92 5.70 -6.70
N ARG A 61 4.01 6.57 -7.08
CA ARG A 61 2.89 6.99 -6.25
C ARG A 61 1.94 5.87 -5.94
N ILE A 62 1.73 5.60 -4.63
CA ILE A 62 0.91 4.50 -4.12
C ILE A 62 0.15 4.91 -2.86
N ALA A 63 -1.01 4.30 -2.68
CA ALA A 63 -1.70 4.27 -1.41
C ALA A 63 -1.89 2.82 -0.95
N VAL A 64 -1.71 2.59 0.34
CA VAL A 64 -1.97 1.32 1.00
C VAL A 64 -3.11 1.51 1.97
N SER A 65 -4.16 0.70 1.85
CA SER A 65 -5.26 0.66 2.81
C SER A 65 -5.14 -0.60 3.64
N VAL A 66 -5.34 -0.46 4.96
CA VAL A 66 -5.40 -1.57 5.90
C VAL A 66 -6.49 -1.31 6.93
N TYR A 67 -7.24 -2.33 7.29
CA TYR A 67 -8.26 -2.23 8.33
C TYR A 67 -8.49 -3.58 9.01
N ASP A 68 -8.96 -3.52 10.24
CA ASP A 68 -9.52 -4.66 10.96
C ASP A 68 -11.04 -4.64 10.84
N ALA A 69 -11.61 -5.65 10.19
CA ALA A 69 -13.05 -5.75 9.95
C ALA A 69 -13.87 -5.92 11.24
N LYS A 70 -13.26 -6.33 12.36
CA LYS A 70 -13.96 -6.52 13.63
C LYS A 70 -14.06 -5.23 14.43
N THR A 71 -12.96 -4.48 14.49
CA THR A 71 -12.86 -3.24 15.28
C THR A 71 -13.18 -2.00 14.46
N LEU A 72 -13.19 -2.10 13.13
CA LEU A 72 -13.27 -1.02 12.15
C LEU A 72 -12.12 -0.01 12.27
N GLU A 73 -11.06 -0.37 13.00
CA GLU A 73 -9.83 0.42 12.98
C GLU A 73 -9.18 0.32 11.63
N GLY A 74 -8.82 1.45 11.05
CA GLY A 74 -8.25 1.48 9.71
C GLY A 74 -7.35 2.67 9.44
N TYR A 75 -6.42 2.47 8.51
CA TYR A 75 -5.46 3.48 8.09
C TYR A 75 -5.27 3.44 6.58
N GLN A 76 -5.05 4.60 5.99
CA GLN A 76 -4.54 4.75 4.64
C GLN A 76 -3.12 5.32 4.74
N ILE A 77 -2.15 4.64 4.16
CA ILE A 77 -0.77 5.07 4.07
C ILE A 77 -0.51 5.50 2.63
N ARG A 78 -0.10 6.75 2.43
CA ARG A 78 0.35 7.25 1.13
C ARG A 78 1.85 7.36 1.12
N GLY A 79 2.47 7.08 -0.02
CA GLY A 79 3.91 7.15 -0.14
C GLY A 79 4.40 6.90 -1.55
N ALA A 80 5.69 6.63 -1.65
CA ALA A 80 6.35 6.26 -2.88
C ALA A 80 6.89 4.83 -2.79
N ALA A 81 6.68 4.04 -3.84
CA ALA A 81 7.14 2.68 -3.96
C ALA A 81 8.29 2.58 -4.97
N GLU A 82 9.29 1.81 -4.62
CA GLU A 82 10.37 1.39 -5.50
C GLU A 82 10.25 -0.13 -5.74
N HIS A 83 10.39 -0.56 -6.99
CA HIS A 83 10.43 -1.98 -7.32
C HIS A 83 11.89 -2.44 -7.36
N VAL A 84 12.22 -3.39 -6.50
CA VAL A 84 13.55 -4.01 -6.41
C VAL A 84 13.49 -5.47 -6.87
N THR A 85 14.50 -5.91 -7.60
CA THR A 85 14.56 -7.27 -8.18
C THR A 85 15.57 -8.18 -7.50
N ASP A 86 16.34 -7.63 -6.56
CA ASP A 86 17.36 -8.36 -5.80
C ASP A 86 17.42 -7.89 -4.35
N GLY A 87 18.28 -8.50 -3.57
CA GLY A 87 18.50 -8.17 -2.16
C GLY A 87 17.73 -9.05 -1.17
N PRO A 88 17.95 -8.85 0.14
CA PRO A 88 17.46 -9.75 1.19
C PRO A 88 15.93 -9.82 1.26
N VAL A 89 15.22 -8.72 1.00
CA VAL A 89 13.75 -8.68 0.98
C VAL A 89 13.21 -9.56 -0.15
N VAL A 90 13.80 -9.47 -1.35
CA VAL A 90 13.40 -10.29 -2.50
C VAL A 90 13.69 -11.76 -2.25
N ALA A 91 14.84 -12.09 -1.68
CA ALA A 91 15.20 -13.46 -1.32
C ALA A 91 14.20 -14.07 -0.32
N THR A 92 13.79 -13.31 0.68
CA THR A 92 12.76 -13.73 1.64
C THR A 92 11.44 -14.02 0.94
N PHE A 93 10.95 -13.12 0.09
CA PHE A 93 9.68 -13.34 -0.62
C PHE A 93 9.79 -14.51 -1.63
N LYS A 94 10.92 -14.69 -2.31
CA LYS A 94 11.12 -15.87 -3.17
C LYS A 94 10.93 -17.17 -2.39
N THR A 95 11.61 -17.32 -1.26
CA THR A 95 11.47 -18.50 -0.39
C THR A 95 10.02 -18.71 0.06
N MET A 96 9.33 -17.65 0.50
CA MET A 96 7.94 -17.74 0.95
C MET A 96 7.00 -18.16 -0.19
N VAL A 97 7.16 -17.59 -1.39
CA VAL A 97 6.33 -17.90 -2.56
C VAL A 97 6.57 -19.34 -3.03
N GLU A 98 7.82 -19.78 -3.12
CA GLU A 98 8.17 -21.13 -3.52
C GLU A 98 7.59 -22.18 -2.58
N GLN A 99 7.62 -21.93 -1.27
CA GLN A 99 6.98 -22.79 -0.27
C GLN A 99 5.45 -22.78 -0.40
N MET A 100 4.83 -21.60 -0.56
CA MET A 100 3.39 -21.46 -0.64
C MET A 100 2.80 -22.10 -1.91
N PHE A 101 3.47 -21.96 -3.03
CA PHE A 101 3.04 -22.46 -4.34
C PHE A 101 3.74 -23.76 -4.77
N GLN A 102 4.49 -24.40 -3.88
CA GLN A 102 5.20 -25.65 -4.13
C GLN A 102 6.06 -25.60 -5.41
N GLY A 103 6.71 -24.47 -5.65
CA GLY A 103 7.54 -24.22 -6.83
C GLY A 103 6.79 -23.82 -8.11
N ALA A 104 5.46 -23.73 -8.09
CA ALA A 104 4.67 -23.34 -9.26
C ALA A 104 4.75 -21.83 -9.57
N ALA A 105 5.21 -21.01 -8.63
CA ALA A 105 5.41 -19.57 -8.80
C ALA A 105 6.66 -19.12 -8.03
N THR A 106 7.20 -17.98 -8.41
CA THR A 106 8.28 -17.31 -7.68
C THR A 106 8.05 -15.81 -7.64
N ALA A 107 8.59 -15.12 -6.64
CA ALA A 107 8.57 -13.68 -6.61
C ALA A 107 9.55 -13.11 -7.64
N LYS A 108 9.07 -12.22 -8.53
CA LYS A 108 9.88 -11.52 -9.53
C LYS A 108 10.71 -10.38 -8.91
N GLY A 109 10.26 -9.88 -7.75
CA GLY A 109 10.85 -8.77 -7.02
C GLY A 109 10.05 -8.44 -5.78
N ALA A 110 10.26 -7.25 -5.27
CA ALA A 110 9.48 -6.69 -4.17
C ALA A 110 9.24 -5.20 -4.39
N LEU A 111 8.10 -4.70 -3.90
CA LEU A 111 7.89 -3.27 -3.71
C LEU A 111 8.42 -2.88 -2.34
N VAL A 112 9.22 -1.83 -2.28
CA VAL A 112 9.63 -1.16 -1.05
C VAL A 112 8.95 0.20 -1.01
N ILE A 113 8.00 0.36 -0.09
CA ILE A 113 7.17 1.56 0.00
C ILE A 113 7.65 2.41 1.17
N THR A 114 8.02 3.65 0.89
CA THR A 114 8.36 4.64 1.90
C THR A 114 7.11 5.45 2.26
N PRO A 115 6.59 5.31 3.51
CA PRO A 115 5.43 6.08 3.95
C PRO A 115 5.72 7.57 4.03
N GLU A 116 4.84 8.40 3.46
CA GLU A 116 4.89 9.87 3.53
C GLU A 116 3.78 10.42 4.42
N THR A 117 2.58 9.83 4.35
CA THR A 117 1.40 10.29 5.08
C THR A 117 0.60 9.11 5.59
N VAL A 118 0.17 9.17 6.84
CA VAL A 118 -0.76 8.22 7.45
C VAL A 118 -2.08 8.93 7.74
N ILE A 119 -3.18 8.41 7.23
CA ILE A 119 -4.53 8.94 7.40
C ILE A 119 -5.34 7.92 8.18
N VAL A 120 -5.97 8.35 9.26
CA VAL A 120 -6.89 7.51 10.02
C VAL A 120 -8.20 7.40 9.24
N THR A 121 -8.65 6.16 9.00
CA THR A 121 -9.91 5.87 8.31
C THR A 121 -10.95 5.24 9.25
N THR A 122 -10.59 5.03 10.50
CA THR A 122 -11.49 4.55 11.57
C THR A 122 -12.75 5.42 11.65
N PRO A 123 -13.96 4.85 11.63
CA PRO A 123 -15.20 5.61 11.76
C PRO A 123 -15.23 6.42 13.06
N GLY A 124 -15.65 7.68 13.00
CA GLY A 124 -15.76 8.56 14.17
C GLY A 124 -14.44 9.14 14.67
N ALA A 125 -13.30 8.74 14.16
CA ALA A 125 -12.03 9.43 14.43
C ALA A 125 -12.05 10.82 13.76
N SER A 126 -11.70 11.86 14.52
CA SER A 126 -11.55 13.21 13.96
C SER A 126 -10.51 13.14 12.83
N ARG A 127 -10.91 13.49 11.63
CA ARG A 127 -10.00 13.57 10.46
C ARG A 127 -9.08 14.77 10.63
N MET A 128 -8.10 14.67 11.51
CA MET A 128 -7.06 15.68 11.68
C MET A 128 -5.85 15.30 10.83
N GLY A 129 -5.95 15.60 9.55
CA GLY A 129 -4.79 15.72 8.68
C GLY A 129 -4.94 17.01 7.88
N PRO A 130 -3.88 17.79 7.61
CA PRO A 130 -3.96 18.91 6.70
C PRO A 130 -4.42 18.38 5.34
N ALA A 131 -5.45 19.01 4.77
CA ALA A 131 -5.89 18.72 3.40
C ALA A 131 -4.65 18.87 2.49
N PRO A 132 -4.30 17.85 1.68
CA PRO A 132 -3.20 18.01 0.75
C PRO A 132 -3.53 19.19 -0.20
N ALA A 133 -2.56 20.05 -0.43
CA ALA A 133 -2.66 21.22 -1.30
C ALA A 133 -2.86 20.90 -2.80
N PHE A 134 -3.40 19.73 -3.13
CA PHE A 134 -3.61 19.23 -4.49
C PHE A 134 -5.09 18.98 -4.79
N CYS A 135 -5.95 19.92 -4.50
CA CYS A 135 -7.30 19.93 -5.09
C CYS A 135 -7.72 21.34 -5.46
N THR A 136 -6.94 21.98 -6.35
CA THR A 136 -7.36 23.23 -6.99
C THR A 136 -8.13 23.02 -8.30
N CYS A 137 -8.60 21.80 -8.56
CA CYS A 137 -9.35 21.53 -9.80
C CYS A 137 -10.72 20.91 -9.52
N LEU A 138 -11.55 21.55 -8.65
CA LEU A 138 -13.00 21.30 -8.60
C LEU A 138 -13.72 22.38 -7.77
N LYS A 139 -13.60 23.63 -8.27
CA LYS A 139 -14.61 24.65 -7.96
C LYS A 139 -15.77 24.48 -8.94
N SER A 140 -16.45 23.37 -8.93
CA SER A 140 -17.80 23.25 -9.50
C SER A 140 -18.30 21.82 -9.46
N LEU A 141 -18.54 21.27 -8.27
CA LEU A 141 -19.58 20.26 -8.06
C LEU A 141 -19.95 20.29 -6.59
N LYS A 142 -20.97 21.07 -6.27
CA LYS A 142 -21.78 20.86 -5.07
C LYS A 142 -22.54 19.56 -5.27
N LEU A 143 -22.58 18.76 -4.23
CA LEU A 143 -23.45 17.65 -3.92
C LEU A 143 -22.84 16.23 -4.01
N PHE A 144 -23.06 15.60 -2.87
CA PHE A 144 -22.97 14.19 -2.47
C PHE A 144 -21.64 13.75 -1.87
N CYS A 145 -21.49 14.05 -0.56
CA CYS A 145 -20.88 13.14 0.39
C CYS A 145 -22.02 12.53 1.22
N VAL A 146 -22.25 11.23 1.07
CA VAL A 146 -22.86 10.38 2.08
C VAL A 146 -21.73 9.56 2.67
#